data_cbcd89a3ff778b4bd682596a7d3082d3
#
_entry.id   cbcd89a3ff778b4bd682596a7d3082d3
#
_cell.length_a   1.000
_cell.length_b   1.000
_cell.length_c   1.000
_cell.angle_alpha   90.00
_cell.angle_beta   90.00
_cell.angle_gamma   90.00
#
_symmetry.space_group_name_H-M   'P 1'
#
loop_
_entity.id
_entity.type
_entity.pdbx_description
1 polymer ?
#
loop_
_entity_poly.entity_id
_entity_poly.type
_entity_poly.pdbx_seq_one_letter_code
_entity_poly.pdbx_strand_id
1 'polypeptide(L)'
;MKETKICVIGLGYVGLPLARLFSTKYKTVGFDMNAKRCEALMAGHDATLEVSDELLQDAINNYGFVCTADIEQIRDCNFYVVAVPTPVDENNNPDLTPLYGASTTVGKVISKGDVVVYESTVYPGVTEDECLPVVEKVSGMRFNVDFFAGYSPERINPGDKLHTVEHIKKVTSGSTPEIGAYVNEVYSSVITAGTHLAPTMKVAEAAKVIENSQRDINIAFVNELSHIFTKMGIDTLDVLEAAGTKWNFLPFRPGLVGGHCIGVDPYYLAQCAQRHGHNPEIILAGRRMNDGMGEYVATETVKHMLKKGIQVLNSEIIILGFTFKENCPDVRNTKVIDIYRALKEYNVNVTVYDPWANPAVAMHEYGIEITNELPPDKYDAVVLGVAHNEFKELNVKLLGKDNFVLYDVKWILPSEATDGRL
;
A
#
# COMPACT_ATOMS: atom_id res chain seq x y z
N MET A 1 22.62 -25.17 -16.92
CA MET A 1 22.37 -24.39 -15.69
C MET A 1 21.95 -25.34 -14.59
N LYS A 2 22.24 -25.05 -13.31
CA LYS A 2 21.69 -25.84 -12.20
C LYS A 2 20.15 -25.73 -12.26
N GLU A 3 19.43 -26.73 -11.78
CA GLU A 3 17.97 -26.64 -11.59
C GLU A 3 17.62 -25.43 -10.70
N THR A 4 16.67 -24.60 -11.14
CA THR A 4 16.28 -23.41 -10.40
C THR A 4 15.48 -23.81 -9.17
N LYS A 5 15.97 -23.46 -7.99
CA LYS A 5 15.30 -23.62 -6.69
C LYS A 5 15.10 -22.25 -6.07
N ILE A 6 13.86 -21.89 -5.79
CA ILE A 6 13.49 -20.53 -5.38
C ILE A 6 13.29 -20.46 -3.87
N CYS A 7 13.86 -19.42 -3.26
CA CYS A 7 13.49 -18.99 -1.91
C CYS A 7 12.82 -17.62 -1.98
N VAL A 8 11.63 -17.48 -1.41
CA VAL A 8 10.98 -16.16 -1.25
C VAL A 8 11.07 -15.72 0.22
N ILE A 9 11.73 -14.60 0.46
CA ILE A 9 12.00 -14.04 1.80
C ILE A 9 11.00 -12.92 2.08
N GLY A 10 10.19 -13.10 3.12
CA GLY A 10 9.04 -12.26 3.47
C GLY A 10 7.75 -12.80 2.85
N LEU A 11 6.87 -13.34 3.69
CA LEU A 11 5.62 -14.00 3.27
C LEU A 11 4.39 -13.15 3.62
N GLY A 12 4.48 -11.85 3.34
CA GLY A 12 3.39 -10.90 3.44
C GLY A 12 2.52 -10.83 2.18
N TYR A 13 1.88 -9.68 1.97
CA TYR A 13 0.97 -9.38 0.84
C TYR A 13 1.59 -9.60 -0.55
N VAL A 14 2.89 -9.46 -0.67
CA VAL A 14 3.64 -9.59 -1.93
C VAL A 14 4.27 -10.98 -2.06
N GLY A 15 5.01 -11.39 -1.04
CA GLY A 15 5.85 -12.57 -1.14
C GLY A 15 5.08 -13.88 -1.14
N LEU A 16 3.98 -13.99 -0.36
CA LEU A 16 3.22 -15.23 -0.31
C LEU A 16 2.52 -15.56 -1.64
N PRO A 17 1.76 -14.64 -2.29
CA PRO A 17 1.17 -14.90 -3.60
C PRO A 17 2.21 -15.30 -4.65
N LEU A 18 3.36 -14.62 -4.65
CA LEU A 18 4.44 -14.89 -5.59
C LEU A 18 5.12 -16.24 -5.31
N ALA A 19 5.38 -16.59 -4.04
CA ALA A 19 5.95 -17.88 -3.65
C ALA A 19 5.02 -19.04 -4.04
N ARG A 20 3.72 -18.88 -3.77
CA ARG A 20 2.70 -19.86 -4.21
C ARG A 20 2.72 -20.00 -5.73
N LEU A 21 2.81 -18.92 -6.48
CA LEU A 21 2.83 -18.96 -7.93
C LEU A 21 4.09 -19.65 -8.46
N PHE A 22 5.25 -19.33 -7.94
CA PHE A 22 6.52 -20.01 -8.31
C PHE A 22 6.48 -21.50 -7.99
N SER A 23 5.83 -21.93 -6.89
CA SER A 23 5.76 -23.34 -6.54
C SER A 23 5.11 -24.21 -7.61
N THR A 24 4.26 -23.64 -8.46
CA THR A 24 3.63 -24.38 -9.58
C THR A 24 4.60 -24.82 -10.67
N LYS A 25 5.81 -24.26 -10.71
CA LYS A 25 6.84 -24.51 -11.74
C LYS A 25 8.20 -24.88 -11.18
N TYR A 26 8.51 -24.43 -9.97
CA TYR A 26 9.84 -24.57 -9.37
C TYR A 26 9.73 -25.14 -7.96
N LYS A 27 10.75 -25.83 -7.50
CA LYS A 27 10.90 -26.13 -6.09
C LYS A 27 11.04 -24.83 -5.34
N THR A 28 10.04 -24.48 -4.51
CA THR A 28 9.94 -23.17 -3.85
C THR A 28 9.82 -23.33 -2.34
N VAL A 29 10.62 -22.56 -1.62
CA VAL A 29 10.57 -22.44 -0.16
C VAL A 29 10.24 -20.99 0.18
N GLY A 30 9.22 -20.78 1.00
CA GLY A 30 8.94 -19.49 1.61
C GLY A 30 9.70 -19.36 2.93
N PHE A 31 10.37 -18.25 3.13
CA PHE A 31 11.07 -17.93 4.38
C PHE A 31 10.49 -16.69 5.03
N ASP A 32 10.13 -16.78 6.30
CA ASP A 32 9.71 -15.63 7.10
C ASP A 32 10.31 -15.73 8.52
N MET A 33 10.78 -14.61 9.05
CA MET A 33 11.34 -14.55 10.41
C MET A 33 10.28 -14.83 11.49
N ASN A 34 9.00 -14.64 11.18
CA ASN A 34 7.89 -14.91 12.07
C ASN A 34 7.49 -16.38 11.99
N ALA A 35 7.99 -17.19 12.92
CA ALA A 35 7.69 -18.63 12.98
C ALA A 35 6.18 -18.92 13.07
N LYS A 36 5.41 -18.10 13.80
CA LYS A 36 3.94 -18.25 13.89
C LYS A 36 3.27 -18.03 12.54
N ARG A 37 3.79 -17.11 11.72
CA ARG A 37 3.33 -16.92 10.35
C ARG A 37 3.56 -18.17 9.53
N CYS A 38 4.77 -18.74 9.58
CA CYS A 38 5.10 -19.98 8.87
C CYS A 38 4.22 -21.15 9.32
N GLU A 39 3.97 -21.30 10.63
CA GLU A 39 3.09 -22.33 11.18
C GLU A 39 1.66 -22.21 10.65
N ALA A 40 1.10 -20.99 10.66
CA ALA A 40 -0.25 -20.72 10.15
C ALA A 40 -0.36 -21.02 8.65
N LEU A 41 0.63 -20.61 7.85
CA LEU A 41 0.69 -20.89 6.43
C LEU A 41 0.80 -22.39 6.14
N MET A 42 1.63 -23.13 6.88
CA MET A 42 1.72 -24.59 6.75
C MET A 42 0.47 -25.34 7.23
N ALA A 43 -0.34 -24.70 8.08
CA ALA A 43 -1.67 -25.19 8.41
C ALA A 43 -2.74 -24.85 7.35
N GLY A 44 -2.35 -24.16 6.28
CA GLY A 44 -3.22 -23.79 5.15
C GLY A 44 -4.03 -22.52 5.39
N HIS A 45 -3.59 -21.60 6.27
CA HIS A 45 -4.33 -20.38 6.58
C HIS A 45 -3.48 -19.12 6.37
N ASP A 46 -4.00 -18.20 5.55
CA ASP A 46 -3.40 -16.90 5.28
C ASP A 46 -4.17 -15.76 5.94
N ALA A 47 -3.64 -15.21 7.04
CA ALA A 47 -4.25 -14.07 7.74
C ALA A 47 -4.28 -12.76 6.92
N THR A 48 -3.52 -12.67 5.81
CA THR A 48 -3.56 -11.50 4.91
C THR A 48 -4.68 -11.59 3.88
N LEU A 49 -5.32 -12.77 3.73
CA LEU A 49 -6.40 -13.07 2.78
C LEU A 49 -6.01 -12.84 1.29
N GLU A 50 -4.71 -12.80 0.97
CA GLU A 50 -4.21 -12.64 -0.39
C GLU A 50 -4.17 -13.98 -1.14
N VAL A 51 -3.95 -15.06 -0.43
CA VAL A 51 -4.02 -16.42 -0.96
C VAL A 51 -5.13 -17.17 -0.24
N SER A 52 -6.10 -17.71 -0.98
CA SER A 52 -7.16 -18.50 -0.35
C SER A 52 -6.62 -19.78 0.27
N ASP A 53 -7.29 -20.29 1.30
CA ASP A 53 -6.90 -21.52 1.99
C ASP A 53 -6.80 -22.71 1.00
N GLU A 54 -7.71 -22.77 0.01
CA GLU A 54 -7.68 -23.82 -1.03
C GLU A 54 -6.43 -23.74 -1.88
N LEU A 55 -6.05 -22.53 -2.35
CA LEU A 55 -4.86 -22.33 -3.18
C LEU A 55 -3.57 -22.59 -2.40
N LEU A 56 -3.55 -22.24 -1.12
CA LEU A 56 -2.41 -22.48 -0.25
C LEU A 56 -2.24 -23.99 0.02
N GLN A 57 -3.33 -24.69 0.33
CA GLN A 57 -3.33 -26.13 0.52
C GLN A 57 -2.94 -26.87 -0.78
N ASP A 58 -3.41 -26.41 -1.94
CA ASP A 58 -3.00 -26.96 -3.23
C ASP A 58 -1.48 -26.81 -3.45
N ALA A 59 -0.92 -25.63 -3.14
CA ALA A 59 0.53 -25.39 -3.25
C ALA A 59 1.34 -26.34 -2.34
N ILE A 60 0.89 -26.55 -1.11
CA ILE A 60 1.55 -27.44 -0.15
C ILE A 60 1.44 -28.90 -0.60
N ASN A 61 0.24 -29.38 -0.91
CA ASN A 61 -0.03 -30.81 -1.13
C ASN A 61 0.40 -31.30 -2.52
N ASN A 62 0.23 -30.48 -3.56
CA ASN A 62 0.43 -30.88 -4.95
C ASN A 62 1.74 -30.37 -5.54
N TYR A 63 2.29 -29.23 -5.04
CA TYR A 63 3.52 -28.63 -5.56
C TYR A 63 4.68 -28.65 -4.56
N GLY A 64 4.46 -29.16 -3.35
CA GLY A 64 5.52 -29.29 -2.35
C GLY A 64 6.03 -27.95 -1.81
N PHE A 65 5.18 -26.93 -1.79
CA PHE A 65 5.51 -25.64 -1.20
C PHE A 65 5.70 -25.77 0.31
N VAL A 66 6.76 -25.17 0.83
CA VAL A 66 7.12 -25.21 2.26
C VAL A 66 7.36 -23.79 2.75
N CYS A 67 6.83 -23.46 3.94
CA CYS A 67 7.15 -22.24 4.66
C CYS A 67 8.01 -22.57 5.88
N THR A 68 9.05 -21.79 6.13
CA THR A 68 9.99 -22.00 7.23
C THR A 68 10.56 -20.71 7.80
N ALA A 69 10.90 -20.73 9.09
CA ALA A 69 11.73 -19.73 9.75
C ALA A 69 13.18 -20.20 9.98
N ASP A 70 13.49 -21.43 9.55
CA ASP A 70 14.82 -22.02 9.67
C ASP A 70 15.67 -21.71 8.42
N ILE A 71 16.73 -20.93 8.62
CA ILE A 71 17.64 -20.50 7.56
C ILE A 71 18.37 -21.68 6.87
N GLU A 72 18.56 -22.80 7.56
CA GLU A 72 19.25 -23.96 6.98
C GLU A 72 18.42 -24.61 5.87
N GLN A 73 17.08 -24.47 5.90
CA GLN A 73 16.20 -25.03 4.88
C GLN A 73 16.22 -24.28 3.55
N ILE A 74 16.81 -23.08 3.51
CA ILE A 74 16.92 -22.28 2.28
C ILE A 74 18.31 -22.30 1.65
N ARG A 75 19.29 -22.99 2.24
CA ARG A 75 20.68 -23.07 1.72
C ARG A 75 20.79 -23.73 0.35
N ASP A 76 19.87 -24.63 0.04
CA ASP A 76 19.87 -25.35 -1.23
C ASP A 76 19.22 -24.54 -2.37
N CYS A 77 18.67 -23.37 -2.08
CA CYS A 77 18.12 -22.47 -3.08
C CYS A 77 19.26 -21.76 -3.84
N ASN A 78 18.97 -21.35 -5.07
CA ASN A 78 19.92 -20.63 -5.93
C ASN A 78 19.31 -19.40 -6.60
N PHE A 79 18.03 -19.13 -6.31
CA PHE A 79 17.29 -17.96 -6.75
C PHE A 79 16.50 -17.41 -5.55
N TYR A 80 16.97 -16.30 -4.99
CA TYR A 80 16.39 -15.69 -3.80
C TYR A 80 15.56 -14.49 -4.20
N VAL A 81 14.31 -14.41 -3.73
CA VAL A 81 13.41 -13.29 -3.96
C VAL A 81 13.14 -12.59 -2.64
N VAL A 82 13.47 -11.32 -2.53
CA VAL A 82 13.29 -10.51 -1.33
C VAL A 82 12.04 -9.66 -1.48
N ALA A 83 11.01 -9.96 -0.68
CA ALA A 83 9.69 -9.32 -0.71
C ALA A 83 9.27 -8.79 0.68
N VAL A 84 10.21 -8.15 1.36
CA VAL A 84 9.99 -7.56 2.68
C VAL A 84 9.40 -6.14 2.58
N PRO A 85 8.67 -5.64 3.61
CA PRO A 85 8.12 -4.30 3.59
C PRO A 85 9.23 -3.23 3.60
N THR A 86 8.89 -2.07 3.04
CA THR A 86 9.74 -0.85 3.04
C THR A 86 8.91 0.31 3.58
N PRO A 87 8.80 0.46 4.91
CA PRO A 87 8.07 1.55 5.54
C PRO A 87 8.83 2.88 5.47
N VAL A 88 8.21 3.94 5.96
CA VAL A 88 8.88 5.21 6.27
C VAL A 88 8.94 5.39 7.79
N ASP A 89 9.93 6.14 8.25
CA ASP A 89 10.03 6.60 9.62
C ASP A 89 9.04 7.75 9.94
N GLU A 90 9.02 8.21 11.17
CA GLU A 90 8.18 9.34 11.63
C GLU A 90 8.45 10.67 10.91
N ASN A 91 9.59 10.80 10.22
CA ASN A 91 9.98 11.96 9.43
C ASN A 91 9.76 11.75 7.92
N ASN A 92 9.02 10.69 7.53
CA ASN A 92 8.79 10.26 6.15
C ASN A 92 10.07 9.90 5.38
N ASN A 93 11.14 9.48 6.08
CA ASN A 93 12.33 8.93 5.41
C ASN A 93 12.17 7.42 5.19
N PRO A 94 12.69 6.88 4.09
CA PRO A 94 12.73 5.44 3.84
C PRO A 94 13.41 4.66 4.97
N ASP A 95 12.71 3.70 5.57
CA ASP A 95 13.31 2.74 6.50
C ASP A 95 13.72 1.47 5.75
N LEU A 96 15.01 1.32 5.51
CA LEU A 96 15.58 0.17 4.82
C LEU A 96 15.98 -0.96 5.77
N THR A 97 15.69 -0.87 7.07
CA THR A 97 16.03 -1.89 8.07
C THR A 97 15.56 -3.29 7.69
N PRO A 98 14.31 -3.50 7.21
CA PRO A 98 13.87 -4.82 6.78
C PRO A 98 14.68 -5.35 5.58
N LEU A 99 15.06 -4.48 4.64
CA LEU A 99 15.90 -4.85 3.50
C LEU A 99 17.32 -5.27 3.91
N TYR A 100 17.93 -4.54 4.85
CA TYR A 100 19.23 -4.92 5.40
C TYR A 100 19.17 -6.26 6.13
N GLY A 101 18.07 -6.53 6.86
CA GLY A 101 17.82 -7.82 7.50
C GLY A 101 17.71 -8.96 6.49
N ALA A 102 16.90 -8.78 5.44
CA ALA A 102 16.74 -9.75 4.38
C ALA A 102 18.04 -9.97 3.59
N SER A 103 18.76 -8.90 3.25
CA SER A 103 20.07 -8.98 2.59
C SER A 103 21.10 -9.71 3.44
N THR A 104 21.06 -9.51 4.77
CA THR A 104 21.89 -10.28 5.72
C THR A 104 21.53 -11.77 5.70
N THR A 105 20.24 -12.11 5.65
CA THR A 105 19.76 -13.47 5.55
C THR A 105 20.25 -14.13 4.25
N VAL A 106 20.10 -13.44 3.11
CA VAL A 106 20.64 -13.90 1.83
C VAL A 106 22.15 -14.11 1.90
N GLY A 107 22.89 -13.14 2.45
CA GLY A 107 24.35 -13.21 2.56
C GLY A 107 24.87 -14.42 3.36
N LYS A 108 24.09 -14.95 4.32
CA LYS A 108 24.43 -16.15 5.08
C LYS A 108 24.29 -17.47 4.30
N VAL A 109 23.51 -17.49 3.24
CA VAL A 109 23.14 -18.71 2.52
C VAL A 109 23.52 -18.71 1.04
N ILE A 110 23.69 -17.54 0.42
CA ILE A 110 24.00 -17.41 -1.01
C ILE A 110 25.30 -18.10 -1.37
N SER A 111 25.35 -18.72 -2.54
CA SER A 111 26.49 -19.47 -3.08
C SER A 111 26.92 -18.93 -4.45
N LYS A 112 28.08 -19.38 -4.94
CA LYS A 112 28.60 -18.94 -6.26
C LYS A 112 27.64 -19.30 -7.40
N GLY A 113 27.32 -18.30 -8.19
CA GLY A 113 26.43 -18.38 -9.35
C GLY A 113 24.95 -18.16 -9.02
N ASP A 114 24.61 -17.97 -7.75
CA ASP A 114 23.24 -17.70 -7.33
C ASP A 114 22.80 -16.27 -7.69
N VAL A 115 21.48 -16.09 -7.72
CA VAL A 115 20.85 -14.79 -8.04
C VAL A 115 19.95 -14.36 -6.89
N VAL A 116 20.05 -13.08 -6.48
CA VAL A 116 19.09 -12.44 -5.58
C VAL A 116 18.26 -11.38 -6.32
N VAL A 117 16.94 -11.46 -6.23
CA VAL A 117 16.01 -10.52 -6.87
C VAL A 117 15.24 -9.78 -5.78
N TYR A 118 15.24 -8.44 -5.83
CA TYR A 118 14.48 -7.62 -4.90
C TYR A 118 13.14 -7.23 -5.53
N GLU A 119 12.06 -7.42 -4.76
CA GLU A 119 10.67 -7.04 -5.12
C GLU A 119 10.18 -5.81 -4.37
N SER A 120 10.79 -5.55 -3.20
CA SER A 120 10.41 -4.44 -2.33
C SER A 120 10.50 -3.10 -3.05
N THR A 121 9.52 -2.22 -2.84
CA THR A 121 9.52 -0.89 -3.44
C THR A 121 10.62 -0.02 -2.84
N VAL A 122 11.47 0.55 -3.70
CA VAL A 122 12.61 1.37 -3.31
C VAL A 122 12.82 2.52 -4.31
N TYR A 123 13.61 3.54 -3.92
CA TYR A 123 14.09 4.54 -4.87
C TYR A 123 15.22 3.97 -5.75
N PRO A 124 15.48 4.57 -6.94
CA PRO A 124 16.51 4.08 -7.85
C PRO A 124 17.90 4.03 -7.21
N GLY A 125 18.53 2.85 -7.28
CA GLY A 125 19.87 2.60 -6.77
C GLY A 125 19.91 1.82 -5.45
N VAL A 126 18.83 1.72 -4.70
CA VAL A 126 18.84 1.04 -3.38
C VAL A 126 19.35 -0.39 -3.47
N THR A 127 18.93 -1.15 -4.46
CA THR A 127 19.39 -2.52 -4.63
C THR A 127 20.93 -2.56 -4.72
N GLU A 128 21.50 -1.77 -5.65
CA GLU A 128 22.94 -1.80 -5.91
C GLU A 128 23.77 -1.10 -4.82
N ASP A 129 23.28 0.03 -4.31
CA ASP A 129 24.08 0.92 -3.46
C ASP A 129 23.91 0.62 -1.97
N GLU A 130 22.80 -0.04 -1.55
CA GLU A 130 22.47 -0.29 -0.15
C GLU A 130 22.37 -1.80 0.17
N CYS A 131 21.64 -2.58 -0.65
CA CYS A 131 21.35 -3.98 -0.33
C CYS A 131 22.50 -4.92 -0.67
N LEU A 132 23.06 -4.83 -1.87
CA LEU A 132 24.12 -5.73 -2.33
C LEU A 132 25.42 -5.60 -1.55
N PRO A 133 25.87 -4.40 -1.08
CA PRO A 133 27.01 -4.31 -0.18
C PRO A 133 26.83 -5.07 1.14
N VAL A 134 25.61 -5.21 1.64
CA VAL A 134 25.31 -6.05 2.82
C VAL A 134 25.52 -7.52 2.49
N VAL A 135 25.01 -7.98 1.33
CA VAL A 135 25.20 -9.36 0.87
C VAL A 135 26.69 -9.68 0.70
N GLU A 136 27.46 -8.78 0.07
CA GLU A 136 28.92 -8.93 -0.10
C GLU A 136 29.64 -9.05 1.24
N LYS A 137 29.32 -8.13 2.16
CA LYS A 137 29.95 -8.09 3.50
C LYS A 137 29.70 -9.38 4.30
N VAL A 138 28.46 -9.91 4.21
CA VAL A 138 28.06 -11.09 5.01
C VAL A 138 28.57 -12.38 4.37
N SER A 139 28.50 -12.49 3.05
CA SER A 139 28.90 -13.71 2.32
C SER A 139 30.42 -13.80 2.06
N GLY A 140 31.11 -12.65 2.05
CA GLY A 140 32.50 -12.56 1.59
C GLY A 140 32.68 -12.70 0.08
N MET A 141 31.59 -12.72 -0.69
CA MET A 141 31.58 -12.86 -2.14
C MET A 141 31.44 -11.50 -2.83
N ARG A 142 31.78 -11.42 -4.12
CA ARG A 142 31.73 -10.19 -4.89
C ARG A 142 30.54 -10.21 -5.85
N PHE A 143 29.76 -9.15 -5.81
CA PHE A 143 28.66 -8.89 -6.73
C PHE A 143 29.16 -8.84 -8.18
N ASN A 144 28.35 -9.37 -9.10
CA ASN A 144 28.66 -9.52 -10.53
C ASN A 144 29.92 -10.36 -10.87
N VAL A 145 30.45 -11.08 -9.88
CA VAL A 145 31.57 -12.01 -10.06
C VAL A 145 31.24 -13.39 -9.50
N ASP A 146 30.89 -13.42 -8.21
CA ASP A 146 30.57 -14.67 -7.50
C ASP A 146 29.06 -14.90 -7.39
N PHE A 147 28.27 -13.86 -7.27
CA PHE A 147 26.80 -13.89 -7.29
C PHE A 147 26.23 -12.72 -8.10
N PHE A 148 24.95 -12.78 -8.43
CA PHE A 148 24.29 -11.82 -9.30
C PHE A 148 23.00 -11.32 -8.67
N ALA A 149 22.44 -10.24 -9.26
CA ALA A 149 21.23 -9.66 -8.75
C ALA A 149 20.23 -9.28 -9.86
N GLY A 150 18.98 -9.13 -9.46
CA GLY A 150 17.90 -8.57 -10.25
C GLY A 150 16.97 -7.68 -9.41
N TYR A 151 16.09 -6.99 -10.09
CA TYR A 151 15.01 -6.26 -9.46
C TYR A 151 13.72 -6.46 -10.27
N SER A 152 12.64 -6.75 -9.58
CA SER A 152 11.32 -6.95 -10.19
C SER A 152 10.24 -6.41 -9.26
N PRO A 153 9.76 -5.17 -9.47
CA PRO A 153 8.81 -4.54 -8.56
C PRO A 153 7.47 -5.24 -8.51
N GLU A 154 6.84 -5.29 -7.33
CA GLU A 154 5.47 -5.71 -7.22
C GLU A 154 4.52 -4.57 -7.60
N ARG A 155 3.44 -4.92 -8.30
CA ARG A 155 2.45 -3.99 -8.85
C ARG A 155 1.01 -4.33 -8.46
N ILE A 156 0.81 -5.32 -7.58
CA ILE A 156 -0.52 -5.66 -7.08
C ILE A 156 -1.08 -4.53 -6.22
N ASN A 157 -2.41 -4.48 -6.20
CA ASN A 157 -3.16 -3.62 -5.30
C ASN A 157 -3.83 -4.54 -4.26
N PRO A 158 -3.38 -4.52 -2.98
CA PRO A 158 -3.94 -5.39 -1.96
C PRO A 158 -5.47 -5.39 -1.95
N GLY A 159 -6.07 -6.59 -1.90
CA GLY A 159 -7.52 -6.79 -1.96
C GLY A 159 -8.14 -6.74 -3.37
N ASP A 160 -7.37 -6.48 -4.43
CA ASP A 160 -7.86 -6.56 -5.81
C ASP A 160 -7.79 -8.02 -6.30
N LYS A 161 -8.96 -8.66 -6.41
CA LYS A 161 -9.08 -10.06 -6.83
C LYS A 161 -9.05 -10.25 -8.36
N LEU A 162 -9.14 -9.17 -9.14
CA LEU A 162 -9.09 -9.22 -10.59
C LEU A 162 -7.67 -9.08 -11.11
N HIS A 163 -6.89 -8.16 -10.54
CA HIS A 163 -5.52 -7.89 -10.92
C HIS A 163 -4.55 -8.58 -9.95
N THR A 164 -4.54 -9.91 -9.98
CA THR A 164 -3.62 -10.72 -9.18
C THR A 164 -2.20 -10.66 -9.76
N VAL A 165 -1.19 -11.11 -9.00
CA VAL A 165 0.22 -11.11 -9.42
C VAL A 165 0.42 -11.79 -10.80
N GLU A 166 -0.34 -12.82 -11.12
CA GLU A 166 -0.29 -13.56 -12.38
C GLU A 166 -0.81 -12.76 -13.58
N HIS A 167 -1.80 -11.88 -13.35
CA HIS A 167 -2.53 -11.15 -14.38
C HIS A 167 -2.04 -9.71 -14.58
N ILE A 168 -1.00 -9.28 -13.90
CA ILE A 168 -0.36 -7.97 -14.10
C ILE A 168 0.97 -8.15 -14.80
N LYS A 169 1.20 -7.40 -15.89
CA LYS A 169 2.51 -7.40 -16.58
C LYS A 169 3.62 -7.04 -15.60
N LYS A 170 4.58 -7.95 -15.40
CA LYS A 170 5.68 -7.81 -14.46
C LYS A 170 6.88 -7.13 -15.12
N VAL A 171 7.46 -6.14 -14.44
CA VAL A 171 8.77 -5.58 -14.86
C VAL A 171 9.86 -6.46 -14.26
N THR A 172 10.87 -6.79 -15.06
CA THR A 172 12.03 -7.59 -14.63
C THR A 172 13.32 -6.89 -15.04
N SER A 173 14.40 -7.15 -14.34
CA SER A 173 15.73 -6.64 -14.69
C SER A 173 16.83 -7.48 -14.07
N GLY A 174 18.05 -7.31 -14.51
CA GLY A 174 19.20 -7.99 -13.94
C GLY A 174 20.46 -7.14 -13.98
N SER A 175 21.44 -7.56 -13.20
CA SER A 175 22.72 -6.88 -13.04
C SER A 175 23.64 -7.01 -14.26
N THR A 176 23.38 -8.00 -15.11
CA THR A 176 23.97 -8.14 -16.47
C THR A 176 22.87 -8.52 -17.47
N PRO A 177 23.10 -8.37 -18.79
CA PRO A 177 22.11 -8.77 -19.78
C PRO A 177 21.69 -10.25 -19.68
N GLU A 178 22.62 -11.16 -19.38
CA GLU A 178 22.40 -12.59 -19.23
C GLU A 178 21.53 -12.89 -17.99
N ILE A 179 21.83 -12.21 -16.88
CA ILE A 179 21.07 -12.34 -15.64
C ILE A 179 19.67 -11.73 -15.82
N GLY A 180 19.57 -10.58 -16.50
CA GLY A 180 18.27 -9.98 -16.85
C GLY A 180 17.41 -10.94 -17.67
N ALA A 181 17.98 -11.59 -18.67
CA ALA A 181 17.29 -12.61 -19.47
C ALA A 181 16.85 -13.80 -18.60
N TYR A 182 17.72 -14.29 -17.72
CA TYR A 182 17.40 -15.40 -16.81
C TYR A 182 16.30 -15.04 -15.81
N VAL A 183 16.39 -13.88 -15.14
CA VAL A 183 15.32 -13.38 -14.26
C VAL A 183 14.01 -13.26 -15.04
N ASN A 184 14.05 -12.68 -16.24
CA ASN A 184 12.87 -12.54 -17.08
C ASN A 184 12.27 -13.92 -17.47
N GLU A 185 13.08 -14.93 -17.76
CA GLU A 185 12.63 -16.30 -18.05
C GLU A 185 11.89 -16.89 -16.84
N VAL A 186 12.48 -16.80 -15.63
CA VAL A 186 11.88 -17.33 -14.40
C VAL A 186 10.51 -16.69 -14.16
N TYR A 187 10.40 -15.36 -14.23
CA TYR A 187 9.14 -14.68 -14.01
C TYR A 187 8.12 -14.93 -15.13
N SER A 188 8.53 -14.89 -16.39
CA SER A 188 7.62 -15.13 -17.53
C SER A 188 7.02 -16.53 -17.54
N SER A 189 7.66 -17.49 -16.89
CA SER A 189 7.15 -18.88 -16.78
C SER A 189 5.87 -18.97 -15.93
N VAL A 190 5.63 -18.00 -15.04
CA VAL A 190 4.50 -18.01 -14.11
C VAL A 190 3.57 -16.78 -14.27
N ILE A 191 4.02 -15.71 -14.90
CA ILE A 191 3.22 -14.47 -15.12
C ILE A 191 2.52 -14.56 -16.48
N THR A 192 1.23 -14.82 -16.49
CA THR A 192 0.45 -15.00 -17.73
C THR A 192 0.24 -13.69 -18.50
N ALA A 193 0.21 -12.55 -17.81
CA ALA A 193 0.15 -11.22 -18.43
C ALA A 193 1.45 -10.82 -19.15
N GLY A 194 2.49 -11.64 -19.07
CA GLY A 194 3.80 -11.39 -19.66
C GLY A 194 4.70 -10.48 -18.82
N THR A 195 5.92 -10.28 -19.30
CA THR A 195 6.95 -9.50 -18.64
C THR A 195 7.45 -8.35 -19.52
N HIS A 196 8.12 -7.40 -18.90
CA HIS A 196 8.88 -6.33 -19.55
C HIS A 196 10.29 -6.32 -18.98
N LEU A 197 11.28 -6.68 -19.77
CA LEU A 197 12.68 -6.63 -19.35
C LEU A 197 13.20 -5.21 -19.44
N ALA A 198 13.40 -4.57 -18.29
CA ALA A 198 14.00 -3.26 -18.20
C ALA A 198 15.53 -3.35 -18.42
N PRO A 199 16.15 -2.32 -19.00
CA PRO A 199 17.58 -2.35 -19.36
C PRO A 199 18.52 -2.40 -18.15
N THR A 200 18.10 -1.90 -17.00
CA THR A 200 18.86 -1.93 -15.74
C THR A 200 17.94 -2.04 -14.52
N MET A 201 18.49 -2.46 -13.39
CA MET A 201 17.75 -2.48 -12.11
C MET A 201 17.27 -1.09 -11.71
N LYS A 202 18.10 -0.05 -11.85
CA LYS A 202 17.73 1.35 -11.56
C LYS A 202 16.55 1.84 -12.40
N VAL A 203 16.43 1.41 -13.65
CA VAL A 203 15.25 1.72 -14.49
C VAL A 203 14.00 1.02 -13.99
N ALA A 204 14.10 -0.23 -13.57
CA ALA A 204 12.97 -0.98 -13.01
C ALA A 204 12.50 -0.41 -11.65
N GLU A 205 13.43 -0.01 -10.78
CA GLU A 205 13.16 0.70 -9.53
C GLU A 205 12.47 2.06 -9.80
N ALA A 206 13.00 2.85 -10.74
CA ALA A 206 12.40 4.12 -11.14
C ALA A 206 10.98 3.94 -11.68
N ALA A 207 10.74 2.95 -12.51
CA ALA A 207 9.44 2.67 -13.10
C ALA A 207 8.37 2.45 -12.00
N LYS A 208 8.73 1.70 -10.94
CA LYS A 208 7.80 1.44 -9.82
C LYS A 208 7.46 2.71 -9.04
N VAL A 209 8.44 3.46 -8.63
CA VAL A 209 8.22 4.62 -7.77
C VAL A 209 7.45 5.74 -8.48
N ILE A 210 7.63 5.90 -9.81
CA ILE A 210 6.89 6.91 -10.58
C ILE A 210 5.42 6.54 -10.81
N GLU A 211 5.05 5.25 -10.85
CA GLU A 211 3.65 4.83 -10.98
C GLU A 211 2.79 5.38 -9.84
N ASN A 212 3.29 5.27 -8.61
CA ASN A 212 2.60 5.77 -7.43
C ASN A 212 2.73 7.28 -7.27
N SER A 213 3.91 7.86 -7.58
CA SER A 213 4.11 9.32 -7.54
C SER A 213 3.23 10.04 -8.57
N GLN A 214 3.07 9.50 -9.76
CA GLN A 214 2.16 10.05 -10.77
C GLN A 214 0.71 10.02 -10.29
N ARG A 215 0.28 8.92 -9.67
CA ARG A 215 -1.07 8.80 -9.10
C ARG A 215 -1.28 9.81 -7.97
N ASP A 216 -0.32 9.92 -7.07
CA ASP A 216 -0.35 10.87 -5.95
C ASP A 216 -0.50 12.33 -6.43
N ILE A 217 0.30 12.74 -7.40
CA ILE A 217 0.25 14.09 -7.99
C ILE A 217 -1.10 14.35 -8.67
N ASN A 218 -1.65 13.37 -9.40
CA ASN A 218 -2.96 13.53 -10.05
C ASN A 218 -4.08 13.66 -9.01
N ILE A 219 -4.01 12.92 -7.90
CA ILE A 219 -4.99 13.08 -6.80
C ILE A 219 -4.80 14.45 -6.13
N ALA A 220 -3.56 14.89 -5.90
CA ALA A 220 -3.30 16.23 -5.36
C ALA A 220 -3.90 17.34 -6.24
N PHE A 221 -3.77 17.21 -7.55
CA PHE A 221 -4.38 18.14 -8.49
C PHE A 221 -5.90 18.21 -8.35
N VAL A 222 -6.60 17.08 -8.31
CA VAL A 222 -8.06 17.09 -8.14
C VAL A 222 -8.48 17.46 -6.72
N ASN A 223 -7.66 17.21 -5.70
CA ASN A 223 -7.86 17.74 -4.34
C ASN A 223 -7.78 19.28 -4.32
N GLU A 224 -6.82 19.87 -5.01
CA GLU A 224 -6.75 21.33 -5.14
C GLU A 224 -7.96 21.89 -5.87
N LEU A 225 -8.44 21.20 -6.93
CA LEU A 225 -9.67 21.59 -7.62
C LEU A 225 -10.88 21.57 -6.67
N SER A 226 -10.99 20.58 -5.77
CA SER A 226 -12.09 20.57 -4.79
C SER A 226 -12.05 21.77 -3.85
N HIS A 227 -10.85 22.22 -3.42
CA HIS A 227 -10.69 23.42 -2.63
C HIS A 227 -11.12 24.70 -3.39
N ILE A 228 -10.77 24.79 -4.67
CA ILE A 228 -11.13 25.92 -5.54
C ILE A 228 -12.64 25.95 -5.76
N PHE A 229 -13.24 24.84 -6.15
CA PHE A 229 -14.65 24.76 -6.51
C PHE A 229 -15.57 24.95 -5.29
N THR A 230 -15.20 24.41 -4.12
CA THR A 230 -15.91 24.68 -2.86
C THR A 230 -15.97 26.18 -2.57
N LYS A 231 -14.87 26.93 -2.76
CA LYS A 231 -14.85 28.40 -2.59
C LYS A 231 -15.69 29.13 -3.64
N MET A 232 -15.87 28.56 -4.81
CA MET A 232 -16.70 29.12 -5.90
C MET A 232 -18.17 28.70 -5.80
N GLY A 233 -18.52 27.78 -4.88
CA GLY A 233 -19.87 27.23 -4.78
C GLY A 233 -20.23 26.31 -5.96
N ILE A 234 -19.24 25.66 -6.57
CA ILE A 234 -19.38 24.71 -7.70
C ILE A 234 -19.14 23.31 -7.15
N ASP A 235 -19.95 22.37 -7.57
CA ASP A 235 -19.75 20.96 -7.22
C ASP A 235 -18.59 20.37 -8.03
N THR A 236 -17.63 19.77 -7.31
CA THR A 236 -16.41 19.22 -7.93
C THR A 236 -16.72 18.03 -8.84
N LEU A 237 -17.65 17.16 -8.44
CA LEU A 237 -18.01 15.97 -9.24
C LEU A 237 -18.63 16.36 -10.58
N ASP A 238 -19.54 17.32 -10.58
CA ASP A 238 -20.17 17.83 -11.82
C ASP A 238 -19.12 18.32 -12.83
N VAL A 239 -18.10 19.04 -12.32
CA VAL A 239 -16.98 19.51 -13.18
C VAL A 239 -16.15 18.34 -13.70
N LEU A 240 -15.83 17.37 -12.83
CA LEU A 240 -15.04 16.21 -13.23
C LEU A 240 -15.79 15.30 -14.20
N GLU A 241 -17.10 15.15 -14.06
CA GLU A 241 -17.94 14.41 -15.00
C GLU A 241 -18.00 15.11 -16.36
N ALA A 242 -18.20 16.43 -16.38
CA ALA A 242 -18.17 17.22 -17.61
C ALA A 242 -16.81 17.13 -18.31
N ALA A 243 -15.69 17.29 -17.57
CA ALA A 243 -14.34 17.16 -18.10
C ALA A 243 -14.03 15.73 -18.58
N GLY A 244 -14.57 14.72 -17.86
CA GLY A 244 -14.43 13.30 -18.16
C GLY A 244 -15.08 12.85 -19.48
N THR A 245 -15.94 13.67 -20.07
CA THR A 245 -16.48 13.41 -21.42
C THR A 245 -15.39 13.49 -22.51
N LYS A 246 -14.25 14.12 -22.20
CA LYS A 246 -13.11 14.16 -23.11
C LYS A 246 -12.28 12.88 -23.00
N TRP A 247 -12.06 12.19 -24.09
CA TRP A 247 -11.44 10.86 -24.19
C TRP A 247 -10.06 10.71 -23.49
N ASN A 248 -9.31 11.80 -23.33
CA ASN A 248 -7.98 11.78 -22.72
C ASN A 248 -7.94 12.43 -21.33
N PHE A 249 -9.09 12.73 -20.72
CA PHE A 249 -9.15 13.18 -19.34
C PHE A 249 -9.02 11.99 -18.41
N LEU A 250 -8.11 12.05 -17.44
CA LEU A 250 -7.87 10.96 -16.51
C LEU A 250 -8.88 11.01 -15.36
N PRO A 251 -9.55 9.89 -15.00
CA PRO A 251 -10.68 9.86 -14.07
C PRO A 251 -10.23 9.85 -12.59
N PHE A 252 -9.32 10.71 -12.21
CA PHE A 252 -8.96 10.91 -10.82
C PHE A 252 -10.05 11.68 -10.07
N ARG A 253 -10.19 11.39 -8.78
CA ARG A 253 -11.19 12.00 -7.91
C ARG A 253 -10.52 12.49 -6.64
N PRO A 254 -11.05 13.57 -5.98
CA PRO A 254 -10.58 14.01 -4.68
C PRO A 254 -10.72 12.93 -3.63
N GLY A 255 -9.86 12.98 -2.62
CA GLY A 255 -9.94 12.03 -1.50
C GLY A 255 -8.68 12.01 -0.66
N LEU A 256 -8.74 11.20 0.38
CA LEU A 256 -7.61 10.93 1.26
C LEU A 256 -6.63 9.98 0.59
N VAL A 257 -5.35 10.26 0.68
CA VAL A 257 -4.27 9.43 0.10
C VAL A 257 -3.48 8.77 1.22
N GLY A 258 -3.91 7.58 1.60
CA GLY A 258 -3.28 6.73 2.61
C GLY A 258 -2.73 5.42 2.04
N GLY A 259 -2.46 4.46 2.93
CA GLY A 259 -1.96 3.13 2.61
C GLY A 259 -0.45 3.05 2.44
N HIS A 260 0.04 1.85 2.08
CA HIS A 260 1.47 1.50 2.15
C HIS A 260 2.31 2.07 0.99
N CYS A 261 1.71 2.41 -0.13
CA CYS A 261 2.46 2.71 -1.36
C CYS A 261 2.27 4.15 -1.82
N ILE A 262 1.04 4.59 -2.11
CA ILE A 262 0.78 5.90 -2.75
C ILE A 262 1.23 7.06 -1.86
N GLY A 263 1.02 6.94 -0.53
CA GLY A 263 1.43 7.95 0.44
C GLY A 263 2.92 7.92 0.80
N VAL A 264 3.65 6.87 0.40
CA VAL A 264 5.04 6.58 0.82
C VAL A 264 6.04 6.75 -0.32
N ASP A 265 5.78 6.14 -1.48
CA ASP A 265 6.71 6.12 -2.62
C ASP A 265 7.14 7.51 -3.10
N PRO A 266 6.28 8.56 -3.09
CA PRO A 266 6.71 9.91 -3.45
C PRO A 266 7.81 10.47 -2.54
N TYR A 267 7.81 10.12 -1.24
CA TYR A 267 8.88 10.52 -0.34
C TYR A 267 10.20 9.83 -0.67
N TYR A 268 10.16 8.56 -1.10
CA TYR A 268 11.33 7.85 -1.59
C TYR A 268 11.97 8.57 -2.79
N LEU A 269 11.14 8.93 -3.77
CA LEU A 269 11.61 9.65 -4.95
C LEU A 269 12.10 11.06 -4.60
N ALA A 270 11.43 11.76 -3.70
CA ALA A 270 11.82 13.09 -3.24
C ALA A 270 13.18 13.08 -2.53
N GLN A 271 13.41 12.14 -1.63
CA GLN A 271 14.69 12.01 -0.93
C GLN A 271 15.81 11.64 -1.91
N CYS A 272 15.54 10.72 -2.85
CA CYS A 272 16.49 10.38 -3.91
C CYS A 272 16.88 11.62 -4.74
N ALA A 273 15.90 12.40 -5.17
CA ALA A 273 16.15 13.64 -5.91
C ALA A 273 17.01 14.64 -5.13
N GLN A 274 16.72 14.84 -3.85
CA GLN A 274 17.47 15.75 -2.97
C GLN A 274 18.93 15.28 -2.77
N ARG A 275 19.16 13.98 -2.60
CA ARG A 275 20.52 13.41 -2.55
C ARG A 275 21.32 13.66 -3.82
N HIS A 276 20.64 13.80 -4.98
CA HIS A 276 21.24 14.14 -6.26
C HIS A 276 21.22 15.65 -6.57
N GLY A 277 20.94 16.51 -5.57
CA GLY A 277 20.99 17.96 -5.70
C GLY A 277 19.78 18.59 -6.40
N HIS A 278 18.67 17.85 -6.58
CA HIS A 278 17.43 18.37 -7.17
C HIS A 278 16.33 18.52 -6.11
N ASN A 279 15.71 19.70 -6.03
CA ASN A 279 14.53 19.91 -5.19
C ASN A 279 13.25 19.49 -5.96
N PRO A 280 12.54 18.44 -5.55
CA PRO A 280 11.39 17.93 -6.30
C PRO A 280 10.10 18.70 -5.95
N GLU A 281 9.94 19.91 -6.45
CA GLU A 281 8.87 20.85 -6.11
C GLU A 281 7.46 20.28 -6.33
N ILE A 282 7.19 19.67 -7.49
CA ILE A 282 5.86 19.14 -7.84
C ILE A 282 5.49 17.96 -6.91
N ILE A 283 6.43 17.06 -6.66
CA ILE A 283 6.21 15.88 -5.81
C ILE A 283 5.90 16.33 -4.38
N LEU A 284 6.72 17.23 -3.84
CA LEU A 284 6.53 17.74 -2.47
C LEU A 284 5.28 18.61 -2.35
N ALA A 285 4.91 19.39 -3.36
CA ALA A 285 3.66 20.15 -3.38
C ALA A 285 2.44 19.20 -3.38
N GLY A 286 2.47 18.15 -4.21
CA GLY A 286 1.43 17.12 -4.23
C GLY A 286 1.26 16.45 -2.86
N ARG A 287 2.37 16.06 -2.23
CA ARG A 287 2.33 15.47 -0.88
C ARG A 287 1.73 16.42 0.16
N ARG A 288 2.16 17.69 0.19
CA ARG A 288 1.58 18.67 1.12
C ARG A 288 0.08 18.85 0.93
N MET A 289 -0.41 18.86 -0.33
CA MET A 289 -1.82 18.90 -0.64
C MET A 289 -2.55 17.68 -0.07
N ASN A 290 -2.08 16.48 -0.39
CA ASN A 290 -2.72 15.23 0.01
C ASN A 290 -2.66 15.00 1.52
N ASP A 291 -1.56 15.35 2.18
CA ASP A 291 -1.42 15.24 3.63
C ASP A 291 -2.33 16.21 4.39
N GLY A 292 -2.63 17.38 3.81
CA GLY A 292 -3.54 18.37 4.40
C GLY A 292 -5.03 18.05 4.27
N MET A 293 -5.42 17.01 3.50
CA MET A 293 -6.83 16.75 3.21
C MET A 293 -7.65 16.32 4.43
N GLY A 294 -7.05 15.62 5.40
CA GLY A 294 -7.74 15.25 6.63
C GLY A 294 -8.16 16.47 7.45
N GLU A 295 -7.25 17.43 7.64
CA GLU A 295 -7.51 18.71 8.30
C GLU A 295 -8.56 19.56 7.52
N TYR A 296 -8.48 19.54 6.19
CA TYR A 296 -9.45 20.22 5.35
C TYR A 296 -10.87 19.68 5.57
N VAL A 297 -11.06 18.36 5.55
CA VAL A 297 -12.36 17.72 5.79
C VAL A 297 -12.91 18.07 7.16
N ALA A 298 -12.09 18.01 8.21
CA ALA A 298 -12.49 18.41 9.57
C ALA A 298 -12.92 19.88 9.64
N THR A 299 -12.13 20.76 9.02
CA THR A 299 -12.41 22.20 8.98
C THR A 299 -13.72 22.51 8.23
N GLU A 300 -13.97 21.89 7.08
CA GLU A 300 -15.22 22.08 6.33
C GLU A 300 -16.41 21.51 7.10
N THR A 301 -16.29 20.36 7.75
CA THR A 301 -17.33 19.82 8.64
C THR A 301 -17.71 20.81 9.72
N VAL A 302 -16.73 21.39 10.42
CA VAL A 302 -16.95 22.39 11.47
C VAL A 302 -17.58 23.67 10.90
N LYS A 303 -17.17 24.15 9.73
CA LYS A 303 -17.79 25.30 9.06
C LYS A 303 -19.25 25.04 8.72
N HIS A 304 -19.62 23.85 8.27
CA HIS A 304 -21.01 23.49 8.04
C HIS A 304 -21.83 23.43 9.32
N MET A 305 -21.24 22.92 10.44
CA MET A 305 -21.88 22.97 11.76
C MET A 305 -22.19 24.41 12.19
N LEU A 306 -21.21 25.32 12.07
CA LEU A 306 -21.36 26.73 12.39
C LEU A 306 -22.44 27.40 11.53
N LYS A 307 -22.48 27.13 10.20
CA LYS A 307 -23.54 27.69 9.31
C LYS A 307 -24.94 27.22 9.70
N LYS A 308 -25.07 26.02 10.27
CA LYS A 308 -26.33 25.45 10.76
C LYS A 308 -26.66 25.90 12.22
N GLY A 309 -25.80 26.68 12.86
CA GLY A 309 -25.97 27.11 14.25
C GLY A 309 -25.74 25.98 15.26
N ILE A 310 -25.02 24.93 14.89
CA ILE A 310 -24.67 23.83 15.78
C ILE A 310 -23.46 24.25 16.62
N GLN A 311 -23.57 24.05 17.94
CA GLN A 311 -22.47 24.30 18.86
C GLN A 311 -21.37 23.24 18.61
N VAL A 312 -20.15 23.70 18.31
CA VAL A 312 -19.02 22.76 18.01
C VAL A 312 -18.43 22.21 19.29
N LEU A 313 -18.16 23.04 20.29
CA LEU A 313 -17.56 22.61 21.55
C LEU A 313 -18.43 21.54 22.23
N ASN A 314 -17.83 20.39 22.57
CA ASN A 314 -18.48 19.20 23.15
C ASN A 314 -19.59 18.58 22.27
N SER A 315 -19.62 18.88 20.97
CA SER A 315 -20.54 18.19 20.05
C SER A 315 -20.12 16.73 19.82
N GLU A 316 -21.09 15.91 19.43
CA GLU A 316 -20.91 14.49 19.12
C GLU A 316 -20.77 14.33 17.60
N ILE A 317 -19.65 13.78 17.14
CA ILE A 317 -19.37 13.54 15.73
C ILE A 317 -19.07 12.06 15.52
N ILE A 318 -19.64 11.43 14.50
CA ILE A 318 -19.29 10.09 14.10
C ILE A 318 -18.54 10.11 12.76
N ILE A 319 -17.44 9.36 12.70
CA ILE A 319 -16.73 9.05 11.46
C ILE A 319 -17.10 7.62 11.07
N LEU A 320 -17.58 7.45 9.84
CA LEU A 320 -17.91 6.17 9.24
C LEU A 320 -16.79 5.70 8.34
N GLY A 321 -16.13 4.62 8.75
CA GLY A 321 -14.96 4.05 8.08
C GLY A 321 -13.64 4.61 8.62
N PHE A 322 -12.70 3.69 8.89
CA PHE A 322 -11.37 4.01 9.42
C PHE A 322 -10.23 3.30 8.66
N THR A 323 -10.54 2.25 7.91
CA THR A 323 -9.54 1.57 7.10
C THR A 323 -8.97 2.49 6.01
N PHE A 324 -7.77 2.18 5.50
CA PHE A 324 -7.17 3.02 4.46
C PHE A 324 -7.91 2.91 3.11
N LYS A 325 -8.69 1.85 2.92
CA LYS A 325 -9.42 1.54 1.68
C LYS A 325 -10.72 0.81 2.00
N GLU A 326 -11.71 0.96 1.12
CA GLU A 326 -13.00 0.28 1.21
C GLU A 326 -12.88 -1.26 1.16
N ASN A 327 -13.70 -1.93 1.96
CA ASN A 327 -13.86 -3.39 2.02
C ASN A 327 -12.54 -4.13 2.28
N CYS A 328 -11.68 -3.55 3.11
CA CYS A 328 -10.38 -4.08 3.48
C CYS A 328 -10.16 -3.87 4.98
N PRO A 329 -9.66 -4.86 5.74
CA PRO A 329 -9.49 -4.75 7.20
C PRO A 329 -8.25 -3.95 7.64
N ASP A 330 -7.40 -3.49 6.70
CA ASP A 330 -6.14 -2.84 7.01
C ASP A 330 -6.31 -1.37 7.39
N VAL A 331 -5.86 -1.00 8.59
CA VAL A 331 -5.92 0.36 9.13
C VAL A 331 -4.60 1.11 9.03
N ARG A 332 -3.51 0.44 8.61
CA ARG A 332 -2.19 1.07 8.59
C ARG A 332 -2.12 2.21 7.58
N ASN A 333 -1.50 3.33 8.00
CA ASN A 333 -1.41 4.55 7.21
C ASN A 333 -2.76 5.08 6.70
N THR A 334 -3.85 4.83 7.44
CA THR A 334 -5.12 5.48 7.13
C THR A 334 -5.03 6.99 7.33
N LYS A 335 -5.55 7.76 6.38
CA LYS A 335 -5.65 9.22 6.50
C LYS A 335 -6.92 9.70 7.19
N VAL A 336 -7.81 8.79 7.56
CA VAL A 336 -8.97 9.10 8.41
C VAL A 336 -8.53 9.49 9.82
N ILE A 337 -7.39 9.00 10.28
CA ILE A 337 -6.79 9.43 11.56
C ILE A 337 -6.53 10.94 11.59
N ASP A 338 -6.19 11.55 10.46
CA ASP A 338 -5.93 12.98 10.39
C ASP A 338 -7.23 13.78 10.55
N ILE A 339 -8.36 13.28 10.01
CA ILE A 339 -9.70 13.85 10.29
C ILE A 339 -10.02 13.75 11.78
N TYR A 340 -9.81 12.57 12.37
CA TYR A 340 -10.07 12.35 13.80
C TYR A 340 -9.27 13.35 14.66
N ARG A 341 -7.96 13.44 14.43
CA ARG A 341 -7.07 14.32 15.20
C ARG A 341 -7.45 15.80 15.04
N ALA A 342 -7.68 16.23 13.79
CA ALA A 342 -8.09 17.60 13.53
C ALA A 342 -9.45 17.95 14.18
N LEU A 343 -10.43 17.06 14.18
CA LEU A 343 -11.69 17.24 14.90
C LEU A 343 -11.46 17.35 16.40
N LYS A 344 -10.60 16.51 16.98
CA LYS A 344 -10.28 16.58 18.42
C LYS A 344 -9.70 17.92 18.86
N GLU A 345 -9.00 18.65 17.98
CA GLU A 345 -8.48 20.00 18.27
C GLU A 345 -9.60 21.02 18.50
N TYR A 346 -10.80 20.78 17.95
CA TYR A 346 -11.99 21.60 18.22
C TYR A 346 -12.72 21.22 19.53
N ASN A 347 -12.16 20.32 20.33
CA ASN A 347 -12.77 19.79 21.56
C ASN A 347 -14.16 19.19 21.35
N VAL A 348 -14.32 18.42 20.28
CA VAL A 348 -15.50 17.61 19.99
C VAL A 348 -15.31 16.18 20.47
N ASN A 349 -16.41 15.46 20.73
CA ASN A 349 -16.39 14.03 21.01
C ASN A 349 -16.48 13.28 19.68
N VAL A 350 -15.49 12.45 19.37
CA VAL A 350 -15.44 11.73 18.10
C VAL A 350 -15.61 10.24 18.35
N THR A 351 -16.64 9.66 17.76
CA THR A 351 -16.84 8.21 17.66
C THR A 351 -16.39 7.73 16.30
N VAL A 352 -15.69 6.60 16.24
CA VAL A 352 -15.26 5.98 14.98
C VAL A 352 -15.93 4.62 14.84
N TYR A 353 -16.70 4.44 13.80
CA TYR A 353 -17.33 3.17 13.44
C TYR A 353 -16.75 2.63 12.14
N ASP A 354 -16.28 1.39 12.16
CA ASP A 354 -15.80 0.70 10.96
C ASP A 354 -16.10 -0.80 11.08
N PRO A 355 -16.89 -1.39 10.15
CA PRO A 355 -17.26 -2.81 10.22
C PRO A 355 -16.10 -3.77 9.89
N TRP A 356 -15.03 -3.28 9.26
CA TRP A 356 -13.89 -4.09 8.78
C TRP A 356 -12.64 -3.97 9.66
N ALA A 357 -12.41 -2.80 10.24
CA ALA A 357 -11.19 -2.52 11.00
C ALA A 357 -11.10 -3.35 12.28
N ASN A 358 -9.89 -3.81 12.61
CA ASN A 358 -9.65 -4.47 13.89
C ASN A 358 -9.40 -3.43 15.00
N PRO A 359 -10.27 -3.34 16.04
CA PRO A 359 -10.11 -2.37 17.12
C PRO A 359 -8.78 -2.47 17.88
N ALA A 360 -8.27 -3.70 18.10
CA ALA A 360 -7.00 -3.88 18.78
C ALA A 360 -5.81 -3.35 17.98
N VAL A 361 -5.86 -3.48 16.64
CA VAL A 361 -4.84 -2.92 15.75
C VAL A 361 -4.93 -1.39 15.71
N ALA A 362 -6.13 -0.81 15.63
CA ALA A 362 -6.31 0.64 15.66
C ALA A 362 -5.82 1.25 16.99
N MET A 363 -6.09 0.58 18.11
CA MET A 363 -5.56 0.97 19.42
C MET A 363 -4.03 0.91 19.46
N HIS A 364 -3.44 -0.16 18.92
CA HIS A 364 -1.99 -0.34 18.89
C HIS A 364 -1.29 0.71 18.02
N GLU A 365 -1.81 0.95 16.81
CA GLU A 365 -1.18 1.81 15.81
C GLU A 365 -1.39 3.31 16.09
N TYR A 366 -2.57 3.69 16.60
CA TYR A 366 -2.99 5.09 16.70
C TYR A 366 -3.39 5.56 18.09
N GLY A 367 -3.56 4.63 19.05
CA GLY A 367 -4.02 4.95 20.40
C GLY A 367 -5.49 5.41 20.46
N ILE A 368 -6.33 5.00 19.52
CA ILE A 368 -7.74 5.37 19.47
C ILE A 368 -8.65 4.15 19.60
N GLU A 369 -9.82 4.37 20.20
CA GLU A 369 -10.90 3.38 20.26
C GLU A 369 -11.77 3.50 19.02
N ILE A 370 -12.05 2.37 18.38
CA ILE A 370 -13.01 2.24 17.29
C ILE A 370 -14.02 1.13 17.63
N THR A 371 -15.20 1.17 17.02
CA THR A 371 -16.22 0.13 17.20
C THR A 371 -16.59 -0.53 15.88
N ASN A 372 -16.86 -1.86 15.92
CA ASN A 372 -17.41 -2.61 14.79
C ASN A 372 -18.95 -2.73 14.86
N GLU A 373 -19.57 -2.27 15.94
CA GLU A 373 -21.00 -2.21 16.09
C GLU A 373 -21.47 -0.77 15.91
N LEU A 374 -22.49 -0.56 15.07
CA LEU A 374 -23.03 0.77 14.82
C LEU A 374 -23.69 1.31 16.10
N PRO A 375 -23.19 2.42 16.69
CA PRO A 375 -23.76 2.97 17.91
C PRO A 375 -25.21 3.45 17.70
N PRO A 376 -26.07 3.29 18.68
CA PRO A 376 -27.47 3.74 18.61
C PRO A 376 -27.64 5.25 18.80
N ASP A 377 -26.56 5.95 19.11
CA ASP A 377 -26.53 7.38 19.46
C ASP A 377 -26.85 8.26 18.26
N LYS A 378 -27.12 9.54 18.57
CA LYS A 378 -27.36 10.59 17.59
C LYS A 378 -26.27 11.64 17.62
N TYR A 379 -25.84 12.08 16.43
CA TYR A 379 -24.66 12.90 16.24
C TYR A 379 -25.00 14.29 15.69
N ASP A 380 -24.19 15.27 16.04
CA ASP A 380 -24.24 16.64 15.51
C ASP A 380 -23.61 16.71 14.12
N ALA A 381 -22.70 15.79 13.82
CA ALA A 381 -22.17 15.59 12.47
C ALA A 381 -21.84 14.12 12.17
N VAL A 382 -22.00 13.75 10.93
CA VAL A 382 -21.63 12.44 10.36
C VAL A 382 -20.63 12.67 9.23
N VAL A 383 -19.46 12.07 9.32
CA VAL A 383 -18.41 12.14 8.28
C VAL A 383 -18.23 10.76 7.66
N LEU A 384 -18.53 10.64 6.37
CA LEU A 384 -18.27 9.44 5.58
C LEU A 384 -16.81 9.43 5.10
N GLY A 385 -15.92 8.75 5.84
CA GLY A 385 -14.48 8.72 5.58
C GLY A 385 -14.05 7.65 4.57
N VAL A 386 -14.71 6.48 4.57
CA VAL A 386 -14.39 5.34 3.70
C VAL A 386 -15.67 4.81 3.03
N ALA A 387 -15.55 4.34 1.78
CA ALA A 387 -16.70 3.89 0.97
C ALA A 387 -17.00 2.39 1.12
N HIS A 388 -17.12 1.86 2.35
CA HIS A 388 -17.55 0.49 2.56
C HIS A 388 -18.93 0.21 1.94
N ASN A 389 -19.14 -0.99 1.46
CA ASN A 389 -20.41 -1.35 0.83
C ASN A 389 -21.60 -1.22 1.78
N GLU A 390 -21.37 -1.51 3.07
CA GLU A 390 -22.36 -1.39 4.14
C GLU A 390 -22.90 0.04 4.27
N PHE A 391 -22.10 1.05 3.97
CA PHE A 391 -22.52 2.47 4.06
C PHE A 391 -23.39 2.91 2.89
N LYS A 392 -23.36 2.19 1.76
CA LYS A 392 -24.24 2.47 0.61
C LYS A 392 -25.70 2.10 0.92
N GLU A 393 -25.89 1.11 1.79
CA GLU A 393 -27.21 0.63 2.21
C GLU A 393 -27.67 1.27 3.52
N LEU A 394 -26.76 1.91 4.27
CA LEU A 394 -27.05 2.54 5.53
C LEU A 394 -27.83 3.85 5.34
N ASN A 395 -28.96 3.97 6.02
CA ASN A 395 -29.63 5.27 6.10
C ASN A 395 -28.89 6.19 7.08
N VAL A 396 -27.82 6.82 6.63
CA VAL A 396 -26.94 7.70 7.44
C VAL A 396 -27.70 8.86 8.10
N LYS A 397 -28.85 9.28 7.57
CA LYS A 397 -29.70 10.32 8.19
C LYS A 397 -30.25 9.89 9.55
N LEU A 398 -30.38 8.60 9.78
CA LEU A 398 -30.83 8.08 11.07
C LEU A 398 -29.80 8.23 12.18
N LEU A 399 -28.53 8.49 11.85
CA LEU A 399 -27.47 8.75 12.82
C LEU A 399 -27.42 10.20 13.28
N GLY A 400 -28.02 11.11 12.52
CA GLY A 400 -28.05 12.55 12.85
C GLY A 400 -29.11 12.89 13.89
N LYS A 401 -28.86 13.96 14.68
CA LYS A 401 -29.86 14.70 15.42
C LYS A 401 -30.83 15.40 14.45
N ASP A 402 -31.86 16.08 14.94
CA ASP A 402 -32.81 16.80 14.09
C ASP A 402 -32.12 17.89 13.23
N ASN A 403 -31.09 18.52 13.76
CA ASN A 403 -30.20 19.41 13.03
C ASN A 403 -28.77 18.90 13.11
N PHE A 404 -28.24 18.38 12.02
CA PHE A 404 -26.90 17.80 11.95
C PHE A 404 -26.24 18.12 10.62
N VAL A 405 -24.93 17.86 10.54
CA VAL A 405 -24.14 17.98 9.31
C VAL A 405 -23.83 16.58 8.77
N LEU A 406 -23.97 16.40 7.45
CA LEU A 406 -23.53 15.21 6.74
C LEU A 406 -22.46 15.59 5.72
N TYR A 407 -21.22 15.16 5.97
CA TYR A 407 -20.08 15.39 5.08
C TYR A 407 -19.61 14.09 4.42
N ASP A 408 -19.61 14.05 3.09
CA ASP A 408 -19.26 12.85 2.32
C ASP A 408 -17.90 13.02 1.61
N VAL A 409 -16.86 12.35 2.14
CA VAL A 409 -15.50 12.39 1.57
C VAL A 409 -15.39 11.58 0.28
N LYS A 410 -16.30 10.60 0.08
CA LYS A 410 -16.16 9.52 -0.93
C LYS A 410 -17.25 9.53 -2.00
N TRP A 411 -18.14 10.53 -1.98
CA TRP A 411 -19.28 10.67 -2.92
C TRP A 411 -20.16 9.42 -3.01
N ILE A 412 -20.42 8.81 -1.85
CA ILE A 412 -21.31 7.64 -1.76
C ILE A 412 -22.78 8.07 -1.90
N LEU A 413 -23.06 9.27 -1.42
CA LEU A 413 -24.41 9.81 -1.35
C LEU A 413 -24.68 10.84 -2.47
N PRO A 414 -25.94 11.00 -2.88
CA PRO A 414 -26.34 12.10 -3.76
C PRO A 414 -26.00 13.48 -3.14
N SER A 415 -25.64 14.46 -3.97
CA SER A 415 -25.24 15.80 -3.49
C SER A 415 -26.28 16.47 -2.64
N GLU A 416 -27.56 16.35 -3.04
CA GLU A 416 -28.71 16.91 -2.32
C GLU A 416 -28.97 16.27 -0.94
N ALA A 417 -28.35 15.15 -0.66
CA ALA A 417 -28.44 14.48 0.63
C ALA A 417 -27.36 14.90 1.61
N THR A 418 -26.33 15.63 1.18
CA THR A 418 -25.16 16.03 1.96
C THR A 418 -25.10 17.54 2.17
N ASP A 419 -24.45 17.97 3.24
CA ASP A 419 -24.17 19.41 3.50
C ASP A 419 -22.86 19.84 2.88
N GLY A 420 -21.94 18.89 2.67
CA GLY A 420 -20.67 19.08 2.00
C GLY A 420 -20.08 17.77 1.52
N ARG A 421 -19.23 17.88 0.48
CA ARG A 421 -18.44 16.77 -0.05
C ARG A 421 -17.15 17.30 -0.66
N LEU A 422 -16.14 16.44 -0.90
CA LEU A 422 -14.88 16.85 -1.55
C LEU A 422 -15.08 17.23 -3.01
#